data_6af0065a53d3b69eb1351da6d650a4e1
#
_entry.id   6af0065a53d3b69eb1351da6d650a4e1
#
_cell.length_a   1.000
_cell.length_b   1.000
_cell.length_c   1.000
_cell.angle_alpha   90.00
_cell.angle_beta   90.00
_cell.angle_gamma   90.00
#
_symmetry.space_group_name_H-M   'P 1'
#
loop_
_entity.id
_entity.type
_entity.pdbx_description
1 polymer ?
#
loop_
_entity_poly.entity_id
_entity_poly.type
_entity_poly.pdbx_seq_one_letter_code
_entity_poly.pdbx_strand_id
1 'polypeptide(L)'
;IIFDLDGTVYLGDAALPGAVEAIAELRRRGKRTLFVSNKPLEPRGVYAAKLTRLGIPTDEAEVITSAYVLGRHLAANAPQLRLYVIGEENLRAELRGHGLTVLDELSEQNPQEVIDPTGIDAVVVALDRTLDYRKLNTAYQALKAGAAFFATNPDSTCPMPGGAIPDAG
;
A
#
# COMPACT_ATOMS: atom_id res chain seq x y z
N ILE A 1 14.89 14.86 6.02
CA ILE A 1 14.35 15.08 4.67
C ILE A 1 13.57 13.85 4.28
N ILE A 2 12.41 14.04 3.69
CA ILE A 2 11.52 12.96 3.25
C ILE A 2 11.54 12.94 1.72
N PHE A 3 11.71 11.75 1.13
CA PHE A 3 11.66 11.52 -0.30
C PHE A 3 10.50 10.59 -0.63
N ASP A 4 9.74 10.92 -1.65
CA ASP A 4 8.94 9.95 -2.38
C ASP A 4 9.85 9.02 -3.19
N LEU A 5 9.35 7.86 -3.59
CA LEU A 5 10.13 6.83 -4.26
C LEU A 5 9.90 6.78 -5.78
N ASP A 6 8.71 6.38 -6.21
CA ASP A 6 8.42 6.15 -7.62
C ASP A 6 8.34 7.47 -8.40
N GLY A 7 9.22 7.67 -9.38
CA GLY A 7 9.30 8.93 -10.15
C GLY A 7 10.11 10.04 -9.47
N THR A 8 10.61 9.84 -8.24
CA THR A 8 11.44 10.81 -7.50
C THR A 8 12.85 10.29 -7.24
N VAL A 9 12.98 9.10 -6.69
CA VAL A 9 14.29 8.47 -6.42
C VAL A 9 14.64 7.47 -7.52
N TYR A 10 13.68 6.72 -8.00
CA TYR A 10 13.84 5.75 -9.08
C TYR A 10 12.59 5.68 -9.96
N LEU A 11 12.73 5.08 -11.15
CA LEU A 11 11.62 4.66 -11.99
C LEU A 11 11.88 3.22 -12.44
N GLY A 12 10.94 2.30 -12.15
CA GLY A 12 11.20 0.87 -12.34
C GLY A 12 12.43 0.45 -11.53
N ASP A 13 13.41 -0.19 -12.15
CA ASP A 13 14.62 -0.70 -11.50
C ASP A 13 15.85 0.20 -11.69
N ALA A 14 15.68 1.45 -12.11
CA ALA A 14 16.76 2.40 -12.33
C ALA A 14 16.61 3.64 -11.44
N ALA A 15 17.70 4.03 -10.76
CA ALA A 15 17.74 5.30 -10.05
C ALA A 15 17.64 6.47 -11.03
N LEU A 16 16.94 7.54 -10.64
CA LEU A 16 16.90 8.75 -11.43
C LEU A 16 18.27 9.47 -11.39
N PRO A 17 18.66 10.13 -12.50
CA PRO A 17 19.92 10.86 -12.55
C PRO A 17 20.07 11.85 -11.39
N GLY A 18 21.17 11.77 -10.66
CA GLY A 18 21.50 12.65 -9.54
C GLY A 18 20.85 12.29 -8.20
N ALA A 19 19.89 11.34 -8.16
CA ALA A 19 19.19 10.98 -6.92
C ALA A 19 20.15 10.35 -5.88
N VAL A 20 21.01 9.43 -6.31
CA VAL A 20 21.98 8.75 -5.43
C VAL A 20 22.97 9.75 -4.83
N GLU A 21 23.54 10.60 -5.68
CA GLU A 21 24.52 11.63 -5.28
C GLU A 21 23.91 12.67 -4.34
N ALA A 22 22.68 13.12 -4.63
CA ALA A 22 21.98 14.10 -3.80
C ALA A 22 21.68 13.54 -2.39
N ILE A 23 21.22 12.29 -2.31
CA ILE A 23 20.91 11.64 -1.02
C ILE A 23 22.21 11.42 -0.22
N ALA A 24 23.29 10.95 -0.89
CA ALA A 24 24.58 10.75 -0.25
C ALA A 24 25.14 12.07 0.30
N GLU A 25 25.04 13.17 -0.46
CA GLU A 25 25.51 14.49 -0.03
C GLU A 25 24.69 15.02 1.15
N LEU A 26 23.37 14.84 1.15
CA LEU A 26 22.54 15.23 2.29
C LEU A 26 22.92 14.47 3.57
N ARG A 27 23.15 13.16 3.46
CA ARG A 27 23.60 12.33 4.58
C ARG A 27 24.99 12.75 5.08
N ARG A 28 25.92 13.09 4.16
CA ARG A 28 27.24 13.63 4.50
C ARG A 28 27.15 14.95 5.26
N ARG A 29 26.10 15.77 5.00
CA ARG A 29 25.78 16.99 5.75
C ARG A 29 25.04 16.72 7.06
N GLY A 30 24.97 15.49 7.54
CA GLY A 30 24.29 15.10 8.78
C GLY A 30 22.75 15.17 8.71
N LYS A 31 22.15 15.19 7.51
CA LYS A 31 20.71 15.20 7.37
C LYS A 31 20.17 13.76 7.45
N ARG A 32 19.15 13.54 8.27
CA ARG A 32 18.39 12.28 8.25
C ARG A 32 17.52 12.25 7.01
N THR A 33 17.47 11.10 6.35
CA THR A 33 16.61 10.84 5.19
C THR A 33 15.60 9.76 5.51
N LEU A 34 14.38 9.93 5.02
CA LEU A 34 13.29 8.94 5.10
C LEU A 34 12.71 8.79 3.69
N PHE A 35 12.20 7.62 3.40
CA PHE A 35 11.59 7.29 2.13
C PHE A 35 10.11 6.95 2.36
N VAL A 36 9.22 7.58 1.61
CA VAL A 36 7.78 7.36 1.71
C VAL A 36 7.26 6.83 0.38
N SER A 37 6.42 5.82 0.43
CA SER A 37 5.74 5.31 -0.76
C SER A 37 4.25 5.12 -0.46
N ASN A 38 3.41 5.63 -1.34
CA ASN A 38 1.97 5.35 -1.35
C ASN A 38 1.63 3.98 -1.95
N LYS A 39 2.60 3.28 -2.52
CA LYS A 39 2.45 1.99 -3.22
C LYS A 39 2.57 0.82 -2.24
N PRO A 40 1.46 0.12 -1.92
CA PRO A 40 1.47 -0.94 -0.90
C PRO A 40 1.72 -2.33 -1.50
N LEU A 41 2.53 -2.43 -2.57
CA LEU A 41 2.74 -3.69 -3.29
C LEU A 41 3.81 -4.57 -2.67
N GLU A 42 4.77 -3.98 -1.94
CA GLU A 42 5.90 -4.71 -1.38
C GLU A 42 6.09 -4.38 0.10
N PRO A 43 6.64 -5.31 0.89
CA PRO A 43 7.08 -5.03 2.25
C PRO A 43 8.17 -3.95 2.30
N ARG A 44 8.25 -3.19 3.39
CA ARG A 44 9.24 -2.11 3.60
C ARG A 44 10.68 -2.59 3.40
N GLY A 45 11.01 -3.80 3.86
CA GLY A 45 12.35 -4.40 3.70
C GLY A 45 12.73 -4.61 2.24
N VAL A 46 11.76 -4.91 1.35
CA VAL A 46 12.01 -5.05 -0.10
C VAL A 46 12.35 -3.71 -0.72
N TYR A 47 11.66 -2.62 -0.33
CA TYR A 47 11.99 -1.27 -0.75
C TYR A 47 13.38 -0.85 -0.25
N ALA A 48 13.72 -1.13 1.01
CA ALA A 48 15.04 -0.85 1.58
C ALA A 48 16.16 -1.61 0.83
N ALA A 49 15.95 -2.89 0.53
CA ALA A 49 16.88 -3.69 -0.26
C ALA A 49 17.03 -3.16 -1.69
N LYS A 50 15.93 -2.70 -2.31
CA LYS A 50 15.97 -2.07 -3.64
C LYS A 50 16.78 -0.78 -3.62
N LEU A 51 16.55 0.12 -2.67
CA LEU A 51 17.31 1.37 -2.52
C LEU A 51 18.80 1.09 -2.33
N THR A 52 19.14 0.09 -1.51
CA THR A 52 20.53 -0.32 -1.28
C THR A 52 21.18 -0.83 -2.57
N ARG A 53 20.50 -1.64 -3.38
CA ARG A 53 21.01 -2.08 -4.70
C ARG A 53 21.21 -0.92 -5.68
N LEU A 54 20.39 0.12 -5.57
CA LEU A 54 20.51 1.33 -6.39
C LEU A 54 21.62 2.28 -5.91
N GLY A 55 22.37 1.92 -4.85
CA GLY A 55 23.47 2.73 -4.31
C GLY A 55 23.06 3.67 -3.17
N ILE A 56 21.89 3.50 -2.60
CA ILE A 56 21.37 4.25 -1.45
C ILE A 56 21.21 3.29 -0.27
N PRO A 57 22.27 3.05 0.55
CA PRO A 57 22.17 2.16 1.72
C PRO A 57 21.02 2.59 2.63
N THR A 58 20.05 1.71 2.86
CA THR A 58 18.80 2.07 3.53
C THR A 58 18.37 0.93 4.45
N ASP A 59 18.01 1.26 5.69
CA ASP A 59 17.39 0.35 6.63
C ASP A 59 15.87 0.36 6.46
N GLU A 60 15.22 -0.76 6.81
CA GLU A 60 13.75 -0.85 6.76
C GLU A 60 13.05 0.24 7.58
N ALA A 61 13.65 0.65 8.70
CA ALA A 61 13.13 1.71 9.55
C ALA A 61 13.10 3.09 8.88
N GLU A 62 13.86 3.28 7.80
CA GLU A 62 13.89 4.51 7.00
C GLU A 62 12.81 4.52 5.91
N VAL A 63 12.10 3.42 5.71
CA VAL A 63 11.01 3.29 4.71
C VAL A 63 9.65 3.31 5.39
N ILE A 64 8.77 4.14 4.89
CA ILE A 64 7.38 4.28 5.36
C ILE A 64 6.46 4.06 4.15
N THR A 65 5.59 3.05 4.22
CA THR A 65 4.59 2.78 3.19
C THR A 65 3.19 3.11 3.67
N SER A 66 2.27 3.36 2.75
CA SER A 66 0.84 3.56 3.09
C SER A 66 0.25 2.36 3.83
N ALA A 67 0.64 1.12 3.47
CA ALA A 67 0.23 -0.09 4.16
C ALA A 67 0.66 -0.09 5.63
N TYR A 68 1.92 0.24 5.91
CA TYR A 68 2.46 0.32 7.27
C TYR A 68 1.75 1.40 8.10
N VAL A 69 1.52 2.58 7.52
CA VAL A 69 0.82 3.68 8.22
C VAL A 69 -0.61 3.27 8.53
N LEU A 70 -1.33 2.69 7.56
CA LEU A 70 -2.71 2.23 7.76
C LEU A 70 -2.77 1.13 8.83
N GLY A 71 -1.89 0.13 8.77
CA GLY A 71 -1.83 -0.96 9.76
C GLY A 71 -1.62 -0.43 11.17
N ARG A 72 -0.65 0.46 11.38
CA ARG A 72 -0.41 1.11 12.67
C ARG A 72 -1.59 1.96 13.14
N HIS A 73 -2.18 2.73 12.23
CA HIS A 73 -3.33 3.58 12.56
C HIS A 73 -4.53 2.74 13.03
N LEU A 74 -4.89 1.71 12.29
CA LEU A 74 -6.02 0.85 12.62
C LEU A 74 -5.76 0.05 13.91
N ALA A 75 -4.56 -0.51 14.08
CA ALA A 75 -4.20 -1.23 15.30
C ALA A 75 -4.29 -0.36 16.56
N ALA A 76 -3.97 0.93 16.45
CA ALA A 76 -4.03 1.86 17.57
C ALA A 76 -5.45 2.40 17.86
N ASN A 77 -6.30 2.56 16.83
CA ASN A 77 -7.55 3.30 16.96
C ASN A 77 -8.81 2.45 16.78
N ALA A 78 -8.71 1.33 16.07
CA ALA A 78 -9.86 0.48 15.73
C ALA A 78 -9.47 -0.99 15.55
N PRO A 79 -8.76 -1.63 16.51
CA PRO A 79 -8.20 -2.98 16.38
C PRO A 79 -9.27 -4.07 16.23
N GLN A 80 -10.52 -3.78 16.60
CA GLN A 80 -11.64 -4.72 16.56
C GLN A 80 -12.28 -4.86 15.16
N LEU A 81 -11.94 -3.98 14.20
CA LEU A 81 -12.57 -4.00 12.89
C LEU A 81 -12.15 -5.25 12.09
N ARG A 82 -13.12 -5.89 11.47
CA ARG A 82 -12.95 -6.95 10.48
C ARG A 82 -12.85 -6.31 9.11
N LEU A 83 -11.69 -6.43 8.48
CA LEU A 83 -11.34 -5.71 7.27
C LEU A 83 -11.58 -6.57 6.03
N TYR A 84 -12.37 -6.09 5.09
CA TYR A 84 -12.40 -6.58 3.73
C TYR A 84 -11.44 -5.75 2.87
N VAL A 85 -10.46 -6.40 2.23
CA VAL A 85 -9.35 -5.70 1.56
C VAL A 85 -9.41 -5.94 0.06
N ILE A 86 -9.63 -4.87 -0.71
CA ILE A 86 -9.31 -4.80 -2.15
C ILE A 86 -7.86 -4.34 -2.23
N GLY A 87 -6.97 -5.28 -2.46
CA GLY A 87 -5.52 -5.08 -2.45
C GLY A 87 -4.79 -6.42 -2.51
N GLU A 88 -3.51 -6.41 -2.85
CA GLU A 88 -2.72 -7.62 -3.01
C GLU A 88 -2.25 -8.21 -1.66
N GLU A 89 -1.72 -9.45 -1.69
CA GLU A 89 -1.41 -10.20 -0.47
C GLU A 89 -0.39 -9.49 0.44
N ASN A 90 0.56 -8.73 -0.10
CA ASN A 90 1.52 -8.00 0.73
C ASN A 90 0.84 -6.96 1.64
N LEU A 91 -0.20 -6.28 1.17
CA LEU A 91 -1.01 -5.39 2.01
C LEU A 91 -1.76 -6.17 3.08
N ARG A 92 -2.39 -7.30 2.71
CA ARG A 92 -3.11 -8.15 3.67
C ARG A 92 -2.18 -8.69 4.76
N ALA A 93 -0.98 -9.13 4.36
CA ALA A 93 0.05 -9.63 5.28
C ALA A 93 0.54 -8.53 6.23
N GLU A 94 0.75 -7.30 5.73
CA GLU A 94 1.13 -6.15 6.58
C GLU A 94 0.05 -5.85 7.63
N LEU A 95 -1.22 -5.79 7.22
CA LEU A 95 -2.34 -5.53 8.14
C LEU A 95 -2.47 -6.64 9.19
N ARG A 96 -2.36 -7.93 8.79
CA ARG A 96 -2.33 -9.07 9.72
C ARG A 96 -1.13 -8.99 10.67
N GLY A 97 0.03 -8.56 10.18
CA GLY A 97 1.25 -8.36 10.99
C GLY A 97 1.08 -7.31 12.10
N HIS A 98 0.16 -6.37 11.93
CA HIS A 98 -0.25 -5.41 12.95
C HIS A 98 -1.34 -5.95 13.90
N GLY A 99 -1.72 -7.24 13.82
CA GLY A 99 -2.74 -7.88 14.66
C GLY A 99 -4.18 -7.59 14.24
N LEU A 100 -4.41 -7.07 13.02
CA LEU A 100 -5.74 -6.77 12.51
C LEU A 100 -6.40 -8.03 11.91
N THR A 101 -7.72 -8.11 12.03
CA THR A 101 -8.52 -9.17 11.42
C THR A 101 -8.77 -8.82 9.95
N VAL A 102 -8.08 -9.51 9.05
CA VAL A 102 -8.29 -9.40 7.60
C VAL A 102 -9.08 -10.60 7.13
N LEU A 103 -10.26 -10.34 6.59
CA LEU A 103 -11.16 -11.36 6.07
C LEU A 103 -10.61 -11.96 4.76
N ASP A 104 -11.04 -13.17 4.46
CA ASP A 104 -10.77 -13.79 3.16
C ASP A 104 -11.54 -13.06 2.05
N GLU A 105 -11.14 -13.29 0.79
CA GLU A 105 -11.74 -12.60 -0.37
C GLU A 105 -13.18 -13.02 -0.68
N LEU A 106 -13.76 -13.99 0.04
CA LEU A 106 -15.09 -14.54 -0.20
C LEU A 106 -15.26 -15.01 -1.66
N SER A 107 -14.26 -15.72 -2.15
CA SER A 107 -14.15 -16.14 -3.56
C SER A 107 -15.26 -17.08 -4.04
N GLU A 108 -15.94 -17.76 -3.10
CA GLU A 108 -17.08 -18.62 -3.36
C GLU A 108 -18.40 -17.87 -3.60
N GLN A 109 -18.49 -16.58 -3.29
CA GLN A 109 -19.71 -15.81 -3.49
C GLN A 109 -19.94 -15.55 -4.99
N ASN A 110 -21.20 -15.72 -5.42
CA ASN A 110 -21.59 -15.49 -6.80
C ASN A 110 -21.62 -13.97 -7.10
N PRO A 111 -20.79 -13.47 -8.04
CA PRO A 111 -20.76 -12.03 -8.34
C PRO A 111 -22.01 -11.51 -9.05
N GLN A 112 -22.90 -12.40 -9.54
CA GLN A 112 -24.17 -12.04 -10.19
C GLN A 112 -25.32 -11.83 -9.19
N GLU A 113 -25.08 -12.11 -7.92
CA GLU A 113 -26.05 -11.98 -6.84
C GLU A 113 -25.69 -10.82 -5.92
N VAL A 114 -26.65 -10.42 -5.08
CA VAL A 114 -26.36 -9.47 -4.00
C VAL A 114 -25.55 -10.20 -2.94
N ILE A 115 -24.28 -9.83 -2.82
CA ILE A 115 -23.34 -10.44 -1.88
C ILE A 115 -23.71 -10.03 -0.44
N ASP A 116 -23.75 -10.99 0.49
CA ASP A 116 -23.97 -10.73 1.90
C ASP A 116 -22.71 -10.08 2.53
N PRO A 117 -22.79 -8.82 3.01
CA PRO A 117 -21.68 -8.14 3.64
C PRO A 117 -21.55 -8.43 5.14
N THR A 118 -22.32 -9.36 5.69
CA THR A 118 -22.33 -9.65 7.13
C THR A 118 -20.92 -10.00 7.61
N GLY A 119 -20.48 -9.29 8.65
CA GLY A 119 -19.17 -9.52 9.22
C GLY A 119 -18.06 -8.63 8.66
N ILE A 120 -18.35 -7.70 7.74
CA ILE A 120 -17.42 -6.69 7.23
C ILE A 120 -17.68 -5.37 7.96
N ASP A 121 -16.71 -4.94 8.78
CA ASP A 121 -16.80 -3.68 9.54
C ASP A 121 -16.12 -2.52 8.80
N ALA A 122 -15.13 -2.82 7.94
CA ALA A 122 -14.47 -1.83 7.12
C ALA A 122 -13.99 -2.41 5.78
N VAL A 123 -13.99 -1.56 4.77
CA VAL A 123 -13.42 -1.82 3.45
C VAL A 123 -12.12 -1.02 3.31
N VAL A 124 -11.04 -1.71 2.97
CA VAL A 124 -9.75 -1.12 2.62
C VAL A 124 -9.51 -1.26 1.13
N VAL A 125 -9.21 -0.15 0.44
CA VAL A 125 -8.92 -0.14 -0.99
C VAL A 125 -7.48 0.32 -1.24
N ALA A 126 -6.79 -0.40 -2.11
CA ALA A 126 -5.43 -0.16 -2.56
C ALA A 126 -5.27 -0.54 -4.04
N LEU A 127 -4.08 -0.34 -4.58
CA LEU A 127 -3.73 -0.93 -5.87
C LEU A 127 -3.90 -2.45 -5.81
N ASP A 128 -4.77 -2.97 -6.66
CA ASP A 128 -5.06 -4.41 -6.78
C ASP A 128 -5.15 -4.81 -8.26
N ARG A 129 -4.07 -5.41 -8.77
CA ARG A 129 -4.02 -5.88 -10.16
C ARG A 129 -4.85 -7.15 -10.40
N THR A 130 -5.45 -7.69 -9.33
CA THR A 130 -6.36 -8.83 -9.37
C THR A 130 -7.82 -8.44 -9.10
N LEU A 131 -8.15 -7.14 -9.19
CA LEU A 131 -9.51 -6.63 -9.01
C LEU A 131 -10.48 -7.30 -9.99
N ASP A 132 -11.58 -7.79 -9.45
CA ASP A 132 -12.69 -8.36 -10.20
C ASP A 132 -14.04 -7.77 -9.76
N TYR A 133 -15.10 -8.11 -10.50
CA TYR A 133 -16.43 -7.60 -10.19
C TYR A 133 -16.96 -8.10 -8.83
N ARG A 134 -16.57 -9.31 -8.40
CA ARG A 134 -16.95 -9.86 -7.09
C ARG A 134 -16.37 -9.02 -5.95
N LYS A 135 -15.08 -8.67 -6.01
CA LYS A 135 -14.45 -7.79 -5.02
C LYS A 135 -15.17 -6.44 -4.94
N LEU A 136 -15.48 -5.86 -6.10
CA LEU A 136 -16.20 -4.59 -6.17
C LEU A 136 -17.61 -4.69 -5.59
N ASN A 137 -18.36 -5.76 -5.93
CA ASN A 137 -19.72 -5.99 -5.41
C ASN A 137 -19.68 -6.20 -3.89
N THR A 138 -18.76 -7.00 -3.36
CA THR A 138 -18.60 -7.21 -1.91
C THR A 138 -18.36 -5.89 -1.18
N ALA A 139 -17.40 -5.10 -1.65
CA ALA A 139 -17.09 -3.80 -1.07
C ALA A 139 -18.28 -2.83 -1.13
N TYR A 140 -18.96 -2.78 -2.27
CA TYR A 140 -20.17 -1.95 -2.46
C TYR A 140 -21.28 -2.32 -1.47
N GLN A 141 -21.58 -3.60 -1.30
CA GLN A 141 -22.61 -4.04 -0.34
C GLN A 141 -22.20 -3.74 1.10
N ALA A 142 -20.91 -3.93 1.45
CA ALA A 142 -20.41 -3.61 2.78
C ALA A 142 -20.55 -2.11 3.09
N LEU A 143 -20.14 -1.25 2.16
CA LEU A 143 -20.25 0.20 2.32
C LEU A 143 -21.70 0.65 2.43
N LYS A 144 -22.63 0.07 1.64
CA LYS A 144 -24.07 0.33 1.77
C LYS A 144 -24.63 -0.11 3.12
N ALA A 145 -24.07 -1.16 3.72
CA ALA A 145 -24.45 -1.65 5.05
C ALA A 145 -23.82 -0.82 6.19
N GLY A 146 -22.99 0.19 5.88
CA GLY A 146 -22.40 1.10 6.85
C GLY A 146 -20.96 0.78 7.27
N ALA A 147 -20.28 -0.11 6.56
CA ALA A 147 -18.86 -0.36 6.80
C ALA A 147 -18.04 0.93 6.60
N ALA A 148 -16.98 1.11 7.41
CA ALA A 148 -16.05 2.21 7.24
C ALA A 148 -15.24 2.06 5.94
N PHE A 149 -14.78 3.18 5.36
CA PHE A 149 -13.98 3.18 4.14
C PHE A 149 -12.59 3.75 4.38
N PHE A 150 -11.57 3.00 3.95
CA PHE A 150 -10.18 3.43 3.97
C PHE A 150 -9.55 3.21 2.60
N ALA A 151 -8.80 4.20 2.10
CA ALA A 151 -7.97 4.06 0.91
C ALA A 151 -6.51 4.28 1.26
N THR A 152 -5.61 3.51 0.68
CA THR A 152 -4.16 3.66 0.93
C THR A 152 -3.59 4.89 0.25
N ASN A 153 -4.20 5.33 -0.86
CA ASN A 153 -3.89 6.57 -1.57
C ASN A 153 -5.07 6.98 -2.46
N PRO A 154 -5.16 8.25 -2.87
CA PRO A 154 -6.19 8.77 -3.79
C PRO A 154 -5.73 8.77 -5.25
N ASP A 155 -4.55 8.26 -5.58
CA ASP A 155 -3.98 8.38 -6.91
C ASP A 155 -4.74 7.53 -7.92
N SER A 156 -5.10 8.13 -9.04
CA SER A 156 -5.80 7.42 -10.12
C SER A 156 -4.86 6.59 -11.00
N THR A 157 -3.56 6.90 -10.98
CA THR A 157 -2.55 6.19 -11.78
C THR A 157 -1.23 6.04 -11.02
N CYS A 158 -0.55 4.91 -11.27
CA CYS A 158 0.80 4.61 -10.79
C CYS A 158 1.80 4.74 -11.95
N PRO A 159 2.88 5.54 -11.83
CA PRO A 159 3.89 5.68 -12.88
C PRO A 159 4.66 4.38 -13.06
N MET A 160 4.89 4.03 -14.33
CA MET A 160 5.64 2.85 -14.75
C MET A 160 6.56 3.21 -15.91
N PRO A 161 7.64 2.45 -16.16
CA PRO A 161 8.41 2.58 -17.39
C PRO A 161 7.51 2.46 -18.62
N GLY A 162 7.51 3.48 -19.47
CA GLY A 162 6.70 3.51 -20.69
C GLY A 162 5.27 4.06 -20.53
N GLY A 163 4.85 4.49 -19.30
CA GLY A 163 3.54 5.08 -19.11
C GLY A 163 3.02 5.01 -17.67
N ALA A 164 1.74 4.67 -17.51
CA ALA A 164 1.11 4.53 -16.21
C ALA A 164 0.06 3.41 -16.24
N ILE A 165 -0.21 2.83 -15.07
CA ILE A 165 -1.31 1.87 -14.87
C ILE A 165 -2.33 2.46 -13.88
N PRO A 166 -3.61 1.99 -13.87
CA PRO A 166 -4.58 2.39 -12.85
C PRO A 166 -4.06 2.11 -11.44
N ASP A 167 -4.36 3.02 -10.50
CA ASP A 167 -4.04 2.87 -9.06
C ASP A 167 -5.34 2.87 -8.23
N ALA A 168 -5.25 3.02 -6.90
CA ALA A 168 -6.36 2.90 -5.96
C ALA A 168 -7.47 3.96 -6.17
N GLY A 169 -7.11 5.15 -6.60
CA GLY A 169 -8.05 6.25 -6.86
C GLY A 169 -8.84 6.10 -8.14
#